data_001dc7f511085623519ebb745485f196
#
_entry.id   001dc7f511085623519ebb745485f196
#
_cell.length_a   1.000
_cell.length_b   1.000
_cell.length_c   1.000
_cell.angle_alpha   90.00
_cell.angle_beta   90.00
_cell.angle_gamma   90.00
#
_symmetry.space_group_name_H-M   'P 1'
#
loop_
_entity.id
_entity.type
_entity.pdbx_description
1 polymer ?
#
loop_
_entity_poly.entity_id
_entity_poly.type
_entity_poly.pdbx_seq_one_letter_code
_entity_poly.pdbx_strand_id
1 'polypeptide(L)'
;MTIEFDLIIVGGGTAGLVLAARLSENPNIQVLVAEAGEDLRADPRVNVPAMWPQLQALGNRELVFPQGRLLGGSAALNGMNFVPPAREELDGWAALGNPGWDWEGFSKYFKKTYTLTTGSKTENDGVLQVNIPEEETKWPQVFRDTFGGLGFAAHNDPFSGDIHGAVTYPDAIHPVTKTRSFSGNAYLTPAESRPNLTVWTGVSVDKILFDQGSPDGAVATGVQFTTKDGKTQSISARREVILSAGTFYSPRILEQSGIGDAERLHRLGIRVVVNNPFVGENLQTHPMSVITFETVDDGADGFETIDPIARQNPAALGAAMEAYTSKQRGPFSQTNSNVMAHIPFPGINTDSGKQDLEQIFKSTAGMALSGLKTTPDFTEAHEALVRSVLTSPTGASGYYLHFPGWAFYGPTGALVPIPAEGHEKYFTIAVILTHPLSRGSSHLTSTSDGNGELGLAIDPNLLSHPLDAEVLARHVRFLESTLATAAPLVGRLKGPAAPPGWPRGFSADLDEARRFVRDNAVAAMHSVGTCAMMPREKGGVVDPCLRVYGTSNVRVVDASVMPFVTRANSMATVYGIAEKAADIIRAGL
;
A
#
# COMPACT_ATOMS: atom_id res chain seq x y z
N MET A 1 -4.44 6.52 -41.19
CA MET A 1 -4.43 7.60 -40.19
C MET A 1 -3.70 7.06 -38.99
N THR A 2 -2.63 7.72 -38.57
CA THR A 2 -1.95 7.40 -37.30
C THR A 2 -2.93 7.76 -36.19
N ILE A 3 -3.28 6.82 -35.32
CA ILE A 3 -4.11 7.11 -34.16
C ILE A 3 -3.25 7.93 -33.22
N GLU A 4 -3.66 9.17 -32.93
CA GLU A 4 -2.99 10.05 -31.97
C GLU A 4 -3.88 10.28 -30.76
N PHE A 5 -3.29 10.24 -29.57
CA PHE A 5 -3.99 10.52 -28.32
C PHE A 5 -3.52 11.85 -27.74
N ASP A 6 -4.41 12.54 -27.01
CA ASP A 6 -4.02 13.74 -26.25
C ASP A 6 -3.22 13.33 -25.03
N LEU A 7 -3.71 12.33 -24.32
CA LEU A 7 -3.12 11.82 -23.10
C LEU A 7 -2.83 10.33 -23.20
N ILE A 8 -1.63 9.92 -22.80
CA ILE A 8 -1.28 8.52 -22.64
C ILE A 8 -1.04 8.25 -21.16
N ILE A 9 -1.85 7.39 -20.57
CA ILE A 9 -1.72 6.89 -19.20
C ILE A 9 -1.04 5.53 -19.26
N VAL A 10 0.12 5.44 -18.65
CA VAL A 10 0.95 4.23 -18.61
C VAL A 10 0.67 3.48 -17.32
N GLY A 11 -0.05 2.36 -17.42
CA GLY A 11 -0.53 1.54 -16.33
C GLY A 11 -2.02 1.75 -16.03
N GLY A 12 -2.81 0.69 -16.20
CA GLY A 12 -4.24 0.61 -15.87
C GLY A 12 -4.48 0.17 -14.42
N GLY A 13 -3.66 0.65 -13.49
CA GLY A 13 -3.75 0.34 -12.06
C GLY A 13 -4.75 1.19 -11.29
N THR A 14 -4.57 1.25 -9.97
CA THR A 14 -5.44 1.99 -9.03
C THR A 14 -5.60 3.45 -9.45
N ALA A 15 -4.51 4.17 -9.66
CA ALA A 15 -4.54 5.58 -10.04
C ALA A 15 -4.84 5.80 -11.52
N GLY A 16 -4.24 4.98 -12.41
CA GLY A 16 -4.40 5.15 -13.86
C GLY A 16 -5.84 5.05 -14.33
N LEU A 17 -6.64 4.15 -13.75
CA LEU A 17 -8.05 4.02 -14.10
C LEU A 17 -8.93 5.13 -13.53
N VAL A 18 -8.57 5.71 -12.38
CA VAL A 18 -9.20 6.95 -11.88
C VAL A 18 -8.97 8.09 -12.88
N LEU A 19 -7.71 8.31 -13.27
CA LEU A 19 -7.35 9.32 -14.26
C LEU A 19 -8.08 9.09 -15.59
N ALA A 20 -8.11 7.85 -16.09
CA ALA A 20 -8.79 7.49 -17.32
C ALA A 20 -10.28 7.87 -17.29
N ALA A 21 -10.96 7.52 -16.20
CA ALA A 21 -12.37 7.84 -16.02
C ALA A 21 -12.60 9.35 -15.92
N ARG A 22 -11.79 10.07 -15.13
CA ARG A 22 -11.99 11.52 -14.92
C ARG A 22 -11.59 12.37 -16.13
N LEU A 23 -10.48 12.05 -16.79
CA LEU A 23 -9.99 12.84 -17.92
C LEU A 23 -10.82 12.62 -19.18
N SER A 24 -11.39 11.43 -19.38
CA SER A 24 -12.32 11.13 -20.48
C SER A 24 -13.74 11.70 -20.29
N GLU A 25 -14.05 12.35 -19.17
CA GLU A 25 -15.28 13.14 -18.99
C GLU A 25 -15.35 14.30 -20.00
N ASN A 26 -14.21 14.84 -20.43
CA ASN A 26 -14.15 15.80 -21.52
C ASN A 26 -14.11 15.04 -22.87
N PRO A 27 -15.19 15.07 -23.69
CA PRO A 27 -15.25 14.30 -24.93
C PRO A 27 -14.25 14.75 -26.00
N ASN A 28 -13.66 15.93 -25.84
CA ASN A 28 -12.66 16.48 -26.77
C ASN A 28 -11.23 16.00 -26.47
N ILE A 29 -11.02 15.27 -25.39
CA ILE A 29 -9.72 14.74 -25.00
C ILE A 29 -9.66 13.24 -25.30
N GLN A 30 -8.76 12.84 -26.18
CA GLN A 30 -8.51 11.43 -26.50
C GLN A 30 -7.56 10.82 -25.49
N VAL A 31 -8.02 9.85 -24.72
CA VAL A 31 -7.25 9.21 -23.64
C VAL A 31 -6.92 7.77 -24.02
N LEU A 32 -5.65 7.40 -23.94
CA LEU A 32 -5.18 6.03 -24.03
C LEU A 32 -4.71 5.55 -22.64
N VAL A 33 -5.15 4.37 -22.22
CA VAL A 33 -4.53 3.60 -21.13
C VAL A 33 -3.79 2.43 -21.73
N ALA A 34 -2.50 2.28 -21.40
CA ALA A 34 -1.67 1.14 -21.77
C ALA A 34 -1.34 0.30 -20.52
N GLU A 35 -1.96 -0.89 -20.40
CA GLU A 35 -1.80 -1.82 -19.28
C GLU A 35 -1.03 -3.07 -19.72
N ALA A 36 0.02 -3.42 -18.96
CA ALA A 36 0.85 -4.58 -19.23
C ALA A 36 0.17 -5.93 -18.96
N GLY A 37 -0.78 -5.94 -18.05
CA GLY A 37 -1.56 -7.12 -17.66
C GLY A 37 -2.84 -7.31 -18.47
N GLU A 38 -3.65 -8.23 -17.97
CA GLU A 38 -4.93 -8.61 -18.58
C GLU A 38 -6.11 -7.90 -17.94
N ASP A 39 -7.26 -8.00 -18.60
CA ASP A 39 -8.53 -7.68 -17.98
C ASP A 39 -9.07 -8.92 -17.23
N LEU A 40 -8.92 -8.92 -15.91
CA LEU A 40 -9.43 -9.96 -15.02
C LEU A 40 -10.58 -9.47 -14.15
N ARG A 41 -11.28 -8.39 -14.54
CA ARG A 41 -12.41 -7.82 -13.78
C ARG A 41 -13.56 -8.81 -13.56
N ALA A 42 -13.72 -9.79 -14.42
CA ALA A 42 -14.73 -10.86 -14.27
C ALA A 42 -14.22 -12.08 -13.49
N ASP A 43 -12.92 -12.15 -13.14
CA ASP A 43 -12.35 -13.31 -12.45
C ASP A 43 -12.84 -13.39 -10.99
N PRO A 44 -13.39 -14.54 -10.53
CA PRO A 44 -13.82 -14.71 -9.15
C PRO A 44 -12.72 -14.45 -8.11
N ARG A 45 -11.46 -14.75 -8.43
CA ARG A 45 -10.32 -14.50 -7.54
C ARG A 45 -10.11 -13.01 -7.24
N VAL A 46 -10.46 -12.14 -8.19
CA VAL A 46 -10.46 -10.68 -8.01
C VAL A 46 -11.70 -10.23 -7.24
N ASN A 47 -12.87 -10.74 -7.60
CA ASN A 47 -14.15 -10.23 -7.11
C ASN A 47 -14.57 -10.77 -5.74
N VAL A 48 -14.23 -12.02 -5.42
CA VAL A 48 -14.60 -12.63 -4.13
C VAL A 48 -13.60 -12.19 -3.05
N PRO A 49 -14.03 -11.47 -2.01
CA PRO A 49 -13.14 -10.83 -1.05
C PRO A 49 -12.12 -11.78 -0.40
N ALA A 50 -12.52 -12.93 0.10
CA ALA A 50 -11.61 -13.84 0.79
C ALA A 50 -10.66 -14.62 -0.15
N MET A 51 -10.72 -14.43 -1.47
CA MET A 51 -9.82 -15.11 -2.42
C MET A 51 -8.53 -14.32 -2.71
N TRP A 52 -8.37 -13.11 -2.17
CA TRP A 52 -7.18 -12.27 -2.38
C TRP A 52 -5.83 -12.96 -2.04
N PRO A 53 -5.70 -13.85 -1.02
CA PRO A 53 -4.43 -14.53 -0.76
C PRO A 53 -3.99 -15.44 -1.91
N GLN A 54 -4.91 -15.98 -2.70
CA GLN A 54 -4.61 -16.84 -3.84
C GLN A 54 -3.97 -16.08 -5.01
N LEU A 55 -4.22 -14.79 -5.11
CA LEU A 55 -3.61 -13.92 -6.12
C LEU A 55 -2.16 -13.56 -5.79
N GLN A 56 -1.82 -13.52 -4.51
CA GLN A 56 -0.46 -13.22 -4.05
C GLN A 56 0.51 -14.41 -4.21
N ALA A 57 0.00 -15.63 -4.31
CA ALA A 57 0.80 -16.84 -4.45
C ALA A 57 1.41 -17.04 -5.85
N LEU A 58 1.12 -16.19 -6.81
CA LEU A 58 1.50 -16.34 -8.22
C LEU A 58 2.90 -15.79 -8.58
N GLY A 59 3.76 -15.39 -7.60
CA GLY A 59 5.09 -14.82 -7.85
C GLY A 59 6.23 -15.62 -7.21
N ASN A 60 7.22 -16.03 -8.03
CA ASN A 60 8.42 -16.72 -7.57
C ASN A 60 9.53 -15.75 -7.22
N ARG A 61 9.98 -15.73 -5.93
CA ARG A 61 11.31 -15.60 -5.29
C ARG A 61 11.87 -14.25 -4.88
N GLU A 62 12.44 -14.29 -3.80
CA GLU A 62 13.39 -14.02 -2.78
C GLU A 62 12.87 -13.12 -1.66
N LEU A 63 12.26 -11.98 -1.89
CA LEU A 63 11.26 -11.30 -1.06
C LEU A 63 10.02 -11.18 -1.91
N VAL A 64 8.92 -11.74 -1.44
CA VAL A 64 7.65 -11.67 -2.18
C VAL A 64 7.07 -10.27 -2.02
N PHE A 65 7.18 -9.47 -3.09
CA PHE A 65 6.50 -8.18 -3.23
C PHE A 65 5.44 -8.27 -4.33
N PRO A 66 4.27 -8.83 -4.07
CA PRO A 66 3.23 -8.95 -5.09
C PRO A 66 2.77 -7.57 -5.54
N GLN A 67 2.72 -7.40 -6.87
CA GLN A 67 2.17 -6.23 -7.53
C GLN A 67 1.12 -6.65 -8.53
N GLY A 68 0.04 -5.87 -8.62
CA GLY A 68 -1.01 -6.15 -9.58
C GLY A 68 -0.60 -5.83 -11.00
N ARG A 69 -0.48 -6.85 -11.87
CA ARG A 69 -0.31 -6.70 -13.32
C ARG A 69 -1.60 -7.10 -14.03
N LEU A 70 -2.61 -6.25 -13.88
CA LEU A 70 -3.95 -6.41 -14.45
C LEU A 70 -4.69 -5.08 -14.35
N LEU A 71 -5.82 -4.94 -15.06
CA LEU A 71 -6.70 -3.77 -14.89
C LEU A 71 -7.19 -3.67 -13.44
N GLY A 72 -6.95 -2.52 -12.83
CA GLY A 72 -7.15 -2.24 -11.41
C GLY A 72 -5.89 -2.34 -10.58
N GLY A 73 -4.81 -2.93 -11.12
CA GLY A 73 -3.50 -3.01 -10.46
C GLY A 73 -3.58 -3.65 -9.08
N SER A 74 -2.80 -3.14 -8.13
CA SER A 74 -2.75 -3.69 -6.77
C SER A 74 -4.06 -3.56 -5.98
N ALA A 75 -4.99 -2.67 -6.38
CA ALA A 75 -6.33 -2.62 -5.79
C ALA A 75 -7.19 -3.85 -6.15
N ALA A 76 -6.87 -4.55 -7.24
CA ALA A 76 -7.51 -5.81 -7.61
C ALA A 76 -7.02 -7.03 -6.82
N LEU A 77 -5.87 -6.90 -6.09
CA LEU A 77 -5.21 -8.01 -5.39
C LEU A 77 -5.18 -7.89 -3.88
N ASN A 78 -5.30 -6.65 -3.34
CA ASN A 78 -5.09 -6.36 -1.92
C ASN A 78 -6.20 -6.91 -1.01
N GLY A 79 -6.00 -6.79 0.30
CA GLY A 79 -6.97 -7.19 1.33
C GLY A 79 -8.14 -6.22 1.52
N MET A 80 -8.37 -5.27 0.62
CA MET A 80 -9.53 -4.37 0.55
C MET A 80 -9.76 -3.42 1.73
N ASN A 81 -8.97 -3.46 2.79
CA ASN A 81 -9.13 -2.52 3.89
C ASN A 81 -8.98 -1.07 3.39
N PHE A 82 -10.00 -0.25 3.62
CA PHE A 82 -10.06 1.13 3.16
C PHE A 82 -9.73 2.08 4.31
N VAL A 83 -8.43 2.34 4.52
CA VAL A 83 -7.90 3.11 5.64
C VAL A 83 -7.52 4.51 5.19
N PRO A 84 -8.13 5.57 5.73
CA PRO A 84 -7.77 6.94 5.39
C PRO A 84 -6.39 7.34 5.93
N PRO A 85 -5.70 8.30 5.27
CA PRO A 85 -4.47 8.89 5.82
C PRO A 85 -4.76 9.72 7.07
N ALA A 86 -3.74 9.96 7.89
CA ALA A 86 -3.83 10.88 9.01
C ALA A 86 -3.55 12.33 8.59
N ARG A 87 -4.09 13.26 9.36
CA ARG A 87 -3.86 14.70 9.18
C ARG A 87 -2.37 15.04 9.28
N GLU A 88 -1.70 14.54 10.30
CA GLU A 88 -0.29 14.81 10.57
C GLU A 88 0.65 14.42 9.41
N GLU A 89 0.31 13.37 8.68
CA GLU A 89 1.10 12.90 7.53
C GLU A 89 0.96 13.84 6.33
N LEU A 90 -0.27 14.25 6.04
CA LEU A 90 -0.56 15.17 4.94
C LEU A 90 -0.04 16.57 5.23
N ASP A 91 -0.20 17.04 6.47
CA ASP A 91 0.39 18.30 6.91
C ASP A 91 1.93 18.23 6.84
N GLY A 92 2.53 17.07 7.13
CA GLY A 92 3.94 16.78 6.92
C GLY A 92 4.35 16.86 5.43
N TRP A 93 3.50 16.37 4.50
CA TRP A 93 3.78 16.53 3.05
C TRP A 93 3.79 18.00 2.65
N ALA A 94 2.84 18.79 3.14
CA ALA A 94 2.82 20.23 2.87
C ALA A 94 4.02 20.96 3.45
N ALA A 95 4.43 20.61 4.68
CA ALA A 95 5.60 21.18 5.35
C ALA A 95 6.92 20.89 4.62
N LEU A 96 7.00 19.80 3.86
CA LEU A 96 8.13 19.53 2.98
C LEU A 96 8.27 20.54 1.83
N GLY A 97 7.22 21.29 1.51
CA GLY A 97 7.18 22.23 0.40
C GLY A 97 6.17 21.89 -0.68
N ASN A 98 5.12 21.13 -0.35
CA ASN A 98 4.05 20.76 -1.26
C ASN A 98 2.74 21.50 -0.89
N PRO A 99 2.57 22.77 -1.27
CA PRO A 99 1.39 23.55 -0.92
C PRO A 99 0.10 22.91 -1.43
N GLY A 100 -0.93 22.88 -0.57
CA GLY A 100 -2.22 22.29 -0.88
C GLY A 100 -2.29 20.77 -0.78
N TRP A 101 -1.20 20.09 -0.34
CA TRP A 101 -1.18 18.66 -0.01
C TRP A 101 -1.30 18.40 1.50
N ASP A 102 -1.69 19.42 2.27
CA ASP A 102 -2.14 19.30 3.64
C ASP A 102 -3.51 18.61 3.75
N TRP A 103 -3.95 18.34 4.96
CA TRP A 103 -5.26 17.74 5.21
C TRP A 103 -6.41 18.51 4.57
N GLU A 104 -6.44 19.82 4.71
CA GLU A 104 -7.52 20.67 4.17
C GLU A 104 -7.55 20.63 2.63
N GLY A 105 -6.40 20.68 2.01
CA GLY A 105 -6.25 20.63 0.55
C GLY A 105 -6.51 19.25 -0.05
N PHE A 106 -6.32 18.16 0.73
CA PHE A 106 -6.41 16.79 0.25
C PHE A 106 -7.73 16.10 0.60
N SER A 107 -8.27 16.32 1.81
CA SER A 107 -9.42 15.55 2.34
C SER A 107 -10.67 15.64 1.45
N LYS A 108 -10.89 16.75 0.77
CA LYS A 108 -12.00 16.92 -0.19
C LYS A 108 -11.90 15.97 -1.39
N TYR A 109 -10.67 15.70 -1.87
CA TYR A 109 -10.43 14.74 -2.97
C TYR A 109 -10.58 13.32 -2.49
N PHE A 110 -10.11 13.04 -1.28
CA PHE A 110 -10.32 11.76 -0.63
C PHE A 110 -11.81 11.44 -0.50
N LYS A 111 -12.64 12.37 -0.03
CA LYS A 111 -14.10 12.21 0.09
C LYS A 111 -14.80 11.95 -1.26
N LYS A 112 -14.27 12.47 -2.36
CA LYS A 112 -14.78 12.19 -3.72
C LYS A 112 -14.59 10.73 -4.16
N THR A 113 -13.71 9.96 -3.49
CA THR A 113 -13.35 8.63 -3.96
C THR A 113 -14.41 7.58 -3.63
N TYR A 114 -15.16 7.73 -2.52
CA TYR A 114 -15.96 6.65 -1.97
C TYR A 114 -17.39 7.05 -1.56
N THR A 115 -18.26 6.07 -1.65
CA THR A 115 -19.56 6.04 -0.99
C THR A 115 -19.47 5.04 0.16
N LEU A 116 -19.66 5.52 1.40
CA LEU A 116 -19.63 4.69 2.61
C LEU A 116 -21.01 4.21 2.98
N THR A 117 -21.19 2.90 3.16
CA THR A 117 -22.40 2.28 3.68
C THR A 117 -22.14 1.69 5.06
N THR A 118 -22.97 2.05 6.04
CA THR A 118 -22.97 1.50 7.40
C THR A 118 -24.41 1.09 7.75
N GLY A 119 -24.69 -0.19 7.73
CA GLY A 119 -26.06 -0.69 7.85
C GLY A 119 -26.95 -0.12 6.72
N SER A 120 -27.97 0.66 7.07
CA SER A 120 -28.88 1.32 6.11
C SER A 120 -28.49 2.77 5.77
N LYS A 121 -27.41 3.30 6.37
CA LYS A 121 -26.95 4.68 6.13
C LYS A 121 -25.90 4.69 5.04
N THR A 122 -25.98 5.71 4.17
CA THR A 122 -25.01 5.96 3.11
C THR A 122 -24.49 7.38 3.22
N GLU A 123 -23.18 7.54 3.16
CA GLU A 123 -22.48 8.83 3.26
C GLU A 123 -21.55 9.02 2.07
N ASN A 124 -21.40 10.28 1.65
CA ASN A 124 -20.72 10.68 0.42
C ASN A 124 -21.38 10.12 -0.86
N ASP A 125 -20.85 10.52 -2.00
CA ASP A 125 -21.33 10.17 -3.35
C ASP A 125 -20.19 9.78 -4.29
N GLY A 126 -19.10 9.31 -3.73
CA GLY A 126 -17.94 8.87 -4.49
C GLY A 126 -18.16 7.54 -5.19
N VAL A 127 -17.23 7.20 -6.05
CA VAL A 127 -17.41 6.11 -7.03
C VAL A 127 -17.19 4.73 -6.41
N LEU A 128 -16.18 4.59 -5.54
CA LEU A 128 -15.90 3.34 -4.83
C LEU A 128 -17.00 3.04 -3.82
N GLN A 129 -17.49 1.83 -3.84
CA GLN A 129 -18.38 1.35 -2.80
C GLN A 129 -17.53 0.78 -1.65
N VAL A 130 -17.65 1.37 -0.48
CA VAL A 130 -17.01 0.88 0.75
C VAL A 130 -18.08 0.67 1.82
N ASN A 131 -17.92 -0.37 2.62
CA ASN A 131 -18.88 -0.65 3.68
C ASN A 131 -18.19 -1.11 4.95
N ILE A 132 -18.83 -0.81 6.09
CA ILE A 132 -18.51 -1.47 7.35
C ILE A 132 -19.37 -2.73 7.40
N PRO A 133 -18.76 -3.94 7.29
CA PRO A 133 -19.51 -5.18 7.27
C PRO A 133 -20.19 -5.44 8.61
N GLU A 134 -21.30 -6.19 8.59
CA GLU A 134 -21.86 -6.77 9.80
C GLU A 134 -20.87 -7.79 10.38
N GLU A 135 -20.66 -7.74 11.68
CA GLU A 135 -19.77 -8.69 12.36
C GLU A 135 -20.45 -10.06 12.46
N GLU A 136 -19.90 -11.04 11.73
CA GLU A 136 -20.42 -12.42 11.73
C GLU A 136 -19.77 -13.28 12.81
N THR A 137 -18.67 -12.81 13.43
CA THR A 137 -17.97 -13.46 14.54
C THR A 137 -17.75 -12.48 15.69
N LYS A 138 -17.40 -12.99 16.86
CA LYS A 138 -17.10 -12.19 18.05
C LYS A 138 -15.64 -11.67 18.09
N TRP A 139 -14.79 -12.12 17.18
CA TRP A 139 -13.38 -11.73 17.18
C TRP A 139 -13.14 -10.21 17.07
N PRO A 140 -13.84 -9.47 16.17
CA PRO A 140 -13.70 -8.02 16.10
C PRO A 140 -14.07 -7.33 17.42
N GLN A 141 -15.15 -7.74 18.07
CA GLN A 141 -15.59 -7.19 19.35
C GLN A 141 -14.57 -7.47 20.46
N VAL A 142 -14.13 -8.75 20.60
CA VAL A 142 -13.12 -9.13 21.60
C VAL A 142 -11.83 -8.34 21.42
N PHE A 143 -11.40 -8.11 20.17
CA PHE A 143 -10.20 -7.34 19.88
C PHE A 143 -10.36 -5.87 20.32
N ARG A 144 -11.49 -5.22 19.97
CA ARG A 144 -11.78 -3.85 20.41
C ARG A 144 -11.88 -3.73 21.91
N ASP A 145 -12.61 -4.63 22.57
CA ASP A 145 -12.82 -4.59 24.02
C ASP A 145 -11.50 -4.74 24.78
N THR A 146 -10.59 -5.60 24.25
CA THR A 146 -9.26 -5.77 24.86
C THR A 146 -8.46 -4.48 24.80
N PHE A 147 -8.41 -3.83 23.63
CA PHE A 147 -7.74 -2.54 23.51
C PHE A 147 -8.45 -1.46 24.37
N GLY A 148 -9.77 -1.46 24.41
CA GLY A 148 -10.56 -0.55 25.27
C GLY A 148 -10.22 -0.74 26.74
N GLY A 149 -10.11 -1.98 27.22
CA GLY A 149 -9.70 -2.30 28.60
C GLY A 149 -8.27 -1.86 28.94
N LEU A 150 -7.40 -1.78 27.92
CA LEU A 150 -6.03 -1.26 28.03
C LEU A 150 -5.93 0.28 27.88
N GLY A 151 -7.06 0.98 27.75
CA GLY A 151 -7.11 2.44 27.60
C GLY A 151 -6.99 2.95 26.16
N PHE A 152 -7.08 2.06 25.16
CA PHE A 152 -7.02 2.39 23.74
C PHE A 152 -8.37 2.22 23.03
N ALA A 153 -9.45 2.66 23.67
CA ALA A 153 -10.76 2.74 23.02
C ALA A 153 -10.73 3.76 21.88
N ALA A 154 -11.42 3.45 20.78
CA ALA A 154 -11.60 4.42 19.71
C ALA A 154 -12.52 5.55 20.16
N HIS A 155 -12.17 6.77 19.82
CA HIS A 155 -12.95 7.96 20.21
C HIS A 155 -13.52 8.73 19.02
N ASN A 156 -13.04 8.48 17.80
CA ASN A 156 -13.36 9.30 16.63
C ASN A 156 -13.83 8.47 15.42
N ASP A 157 -14.51 9.16 14.51
CA ASP A 157 -14.80 8.70 13.17
C ASP A 157 -13.51 8.27 12.44
N PRO A 158 -13.46 7.07 11.84
CA PRO A 158 -12.32 6.60 11.02
C PRO A 158 -11.83 7.60 9.96
N PHE A 159 -12.70 8.49 9.51
CA PHE A 159 -12.42 9.48 8.47
C PHE A 159 -12.09 10.88 8.97
N SER A 160 -11.95 11.07 10.28
CA SER A 160 -11.62 12.37 10.88
C SER A 160 -10.20 12.87 10.61
N GLY A 161 -9.29 11.97 10.26
CA GLY A 161 -7.85 12.26 10.17
C GLY A 161 -7.10 12.12 11.50
N ASP A 162 -7.81 12.06 12.62
CA ASP A 162 -7.25 12.01 13.98
C ASP A 162 -7.72 10.74 14.69
N ILE A 163 -7.11 9.60 14.37
CA ILE A 163 -7.53 8.31 14.88
C ILE A 163 -6.45 7.69 15.75
N HIS A 164 -6.87 7.28 16.95
CA HIS A 164 -6.10 6.40 17.83
C HIS A 164 -7.04 5.39 18.49
N GLY A 165 -6.47 4.27 18.97
CA GLY A 165 -7.22 3.18 19.55
C GLY A 165 -7.74 2.17 18.52
N ALA A 166 -8.58 1.24 18.97
CA ALA A 166 -9.12 0.16 18.14
C ALA A 166 -10.38 0.61 17.39
N VAL A 167 -10.31 0.64 16.08
CA VAL A 167 -11.33 1.16 15.16
C VAL A 167 -11.75 0.09 14.16
N THR A 168 -13.04 0.05 13.81
CA THR A 168 -13.51 -0.72 12.66
C THR A 168 -13.40 0.15 11.41
N TYR A 169 -12.58 -0.27 10.45
CA TYR A 169 -12.47 0.36 9.15
C TYR A 169 -13.43 -0.27 8.15
N PRO A 170 -13.90 0.50 7.16
CA PRO A 170 -14.66 -0.09 6.06
C PRO A 170 -13.75 -0.90 5.13
N ASP A 171 -14.35 -1.85 4.48
CA ASP A 171 -13.76 -2.60 3.38
C ASP A 171 -14.22 -2.04 2.03
N ALA A 172 -13.32 -2.03 1.04
CA ALA A 172 -13.64 -1.69 -0.35
C ALA A 172 -14.41 -2.85 -1.00
N ILE A 173 -15.64 -3.07 -0.51
CA ILE A 173 -16.57 -4.14 -0.89
C ILE A 173 -17.94 -3.51 -1.12
N HIS A 174 -18.58 -3.87 -2.22
CA HIS A 174 -19.92 -3.40 -2.55
C HIS A 174 -20.94 -3.92 -1.51
N PRO A 175 -21.75 -3.05 -0.87
CA PRO A 175 -22.59 -3.43 0.28
C PRO A 175 -23.66 -4.49 -0.04
N VAL A 176 -24.12 -4.55 -1.28
CA VAL A 176 -25.18 -5.49 -1.70
C VAL A 176 -24.60 -6.75 -2.33
N THR A 177 -23.76 -6.61 -3.36
CA THR A 177 -23.24 -7.78 -4.11
C THR A 177 -22.13 -8.51 -3.39
N LYS A 178 -21.55 -7.88 -2.35
CA LYS A 178 -20.39 -8.39 -1.60
C LYS A 178 -19.19 -8.74 -2.49
N THR A 179 -19.05 -8.04 -3.60
CA THR A 179 -17.88 -8.13 -4.46
C THR A 179 -16.90 -7.00 -4.15
N ARG A 180 -15.62 -7.22 -4.43
CA ARG A 180 -14.59 -6.19 -4.36
C ARG A 180 -15.01 -4.94 -5.14
N SER A 181 -14.83 -3.76 -4.54
CA SER A 181 -14.94 -2.47 -5.21
C SER A 181 -13.54 -1.90 -5.43
N PHE A 182 -13.16 -1.67 -6.67
CA PHE A 182 -11.83 -1.21 -7.04
C PHE A 182 -11.87 -0.41 -8.34
N SER A 183 -10.76 0.18 -8.74
CA SER A 183 -10.72 1.07 -9.91
C SER A 183 -11.21 0.41 -11.21
N GLY A 184 -11.06 -0.91 -11.35
CA GLY A 184 -11.52 -1.64 -12.53
C GLY A 184 -13.04 -1.63 -12.69
N ASN A 185 -13.78 -1.95 -11.63
CA ASN A 185 -15.25 -1.98 -11.72
C ASN A 185 -15.92 -0.65 -11.37
N ALA A 186 -15.34 0.11 -10.43
CA ALA A 186 -15.94 1.36 -9.98
C ALA A 186 -15.69 2.53 -10.96
N TYR A 187 -14.48 2.66 -11.48
CA TYR A 187 -14.12 3.78 -12.37
C TYR A 187 -14.12 3.41 -13.85
N LEU A 188 -13.46 2.28 -14.23
CA LEU A 188 -13.34 1.94 -15.65
C LEU A 188 -14.68 1.49 -16.24
N THR A 189 -15.38 0.55 -15.60
CA THR A 189 -16.62 -0.01 -16.19
C THR A 189 -17.65 1.04 -16.57
N PRO A 190 -17.93 2.09 -15.76
CA PRO A 190 -18.85 3.15 -16.20
C PRO A 190 -18.30 4.05 -17.31
N ALA A 191 -16.98 4.09 -17.51
CA ALA A 191 -16.33 4.96 -18.49
C ALA A 191 -15.97 4.27 -19.81
N GLU A 192 -15.87 2.94 -19.83
CA GLU A 192 -15.34 2.18 -20.98
C GLU A 192 -16.15 2.32 -22.28
N SER A 193 -17.41 2.72 -22.19
CA SER A 193 -18.23 2.98 -23.37
C SER A 193 -17.99 4.36 -24.02
N ARG A 194 -17.16 5.22 -23.42
CA ARG A 194 -16.87 6.55 -23.95
C ARG A 194 -16.01 6.45 -25.22
N PRO A 195 -16.40 7.11 -26.33
CA PRO A 195 -15.69 6.97 -27.60
C PRO A 195 -14.28 7.59 -27.59
N ASN A 196 -13.98 8.44 -26.62
CA ASN A 196 -12.68 9.11 -26.43
C ASN A 196 -11.79 8.41 -25.38
N LEU A 197 -12.19 7.25 -24.85
CA LEU A 197 -11.37 6.42 -23.97
C LEU A 197 -11.00 5.11 -24.66
N THR A 198 -9.70 4.86 -24.81
CA THR A 198 -9.17 3.61 -25.35
C THR A 198 -8.35 2.93 -24.26
N VAL A 199 -8.57 1.64 -24.04
CA VAL A 199 -7.81 0.81 -23.08
C VAL A 199 -7.17 -0.34 -23.83
N TRP A 200 -5.84 -0.42 -23.75
CA TRP A 200 -5.05 -1.54 -24.26
C TRP A 200 -4.57 -2.39 -23.11
N THR A 201 -4.75 -3.70 -23.20
CA THR A 201 -4.22 -4.70 -22.28
C THR A 201 -3.16 -5.56 -22.94
N GLY A 202 -2.26 -6.17 -22.16
CA GLY A 202 -1.13 -6.93 -22.68
C GLY A 202 -0.10 -6.06 -23.44
N VAL A 203 -0.01 -4.78 -23.07
CA VAL A 203 0.89 -3.80 -23.70
C VAL A 203 1.83 -3.22 -22.63
N SER A 204 3.09 -3.62 -22.69
CA SER A 204 4.12 -3.13 -21.76
C SER A 204 4.80 -1.89 -22.34
N VAL A 205 4.65 -0.76 -21.67
CA VAL A 205 5.39 0.45 -22.04
C VAL A 205 6.84 0.31 -21.57
N ASP A 206 7.75 0.47 -22.53
CA ASP A 206 9.18 0.33 -22.31
C ASP A 206 9.80 1.67 -21.87
N LYS A 207 9.53 2.74 -22.62
CA LYS A 207 10.07 4.10 -22.35
C LYS A 207 9.22 5.20 -22.96
N ILE A 208 9.43 6.41 -22.45
CA ILE A 208 8.92 7.66 -23.01
C ILE A 208 9.87 8.12 -24.15
N LEU A 209 9.29 8.65 -25.19
CA LEU A 209 10.01 9.26 -26.32
C LEU A 209 10.03 10.78 -26.16
N PHE A 210 11.20 11.38 -26.34
CA PHE A 210 11.39 12.83 -26.17
C PHE A 210 11.83 13.48 -27.47
N ASP A 211 11.34 14.71 -27.70
CA ASP A 211 11.89 15.59 -28.70
C ASP A 211 13.29 16.08 -28.27
N GLN A 212 14.17 16.26 -29.26
CA GLN A 212 15.54 16.67 -29.03
C GLN A 212 15.67 18.18 -29.22
N GLY A 213 15.85 18.90 -28.13
CA GLY A 213 16.30 20.29 -28.21
C GLY A 213 15.29 21.38 -27.86
N SER A 214 14.26 21.06 -27.06
CA SER A 214 13.41 22.12 -26.50
C SER A 214 14.17 22.93 -25.43
N PRO A 215 14.18 24.27 -25.52
CA PRO A 215 14.80 25.12 -24.51
C PRO A 215 14.07 25.11 -23.15
N ASP A 216 12.79 24.70 -23.14
CA ASP A 216 11.92 24.72 -21.96
C ASP A 216 11.89 23.38 -21.19
N GLY A 217 12.87 22.50 -21.41
CA GLY A 217 12.95 21.17 -20.84
C GLY A 217 12.56 20.05 -21.82
N ALA A 218 12.72 18.79 -21.41
CA ALA A 218 12.41 17.66 -22.28
C ALA A 218 10.91 17.55 -22.53
N VAL A 219 10.52 17.50 -23.80
CA VAL A 219 9.12 17.36 -24.23
C VAL A 219 8.86 15.92 -24.65
N ALA A 220 7.97 15.22 -23.96
CA ALA A 220 7.53 13.89 -24.36
C ALA A 220 6.65 13.97 -25.62
N THR A 221 6.99 13.16 -26.63
CA THR A 221 6.25 13.07 -27.90
C THR A 221 5.39 11.81 -27.99
N GLY A 222 5.57 10.87 -27.04
CA GLY A 222 4.84 9.61 -26.99
C GLY A 222 5.55 8.55 -26.17
N VAL A 223 5.18 7.31 -26.39
CA VAL A 223 5.79 6.15 -25.72
C VAL A 223 6.18 5.06 -26.73
N GLN A 224 7.22 4.31 -26.36
CA GLN A 224 7.54 3.02 -26.98
C GLN A 224 6.99 1.91 -26.10
N PHE A 225 6.39 0.90 -26.70
CA PHE A 225 5.80 -0.22 -25.99
C PHE A 225 6.03 -1.53 -26.73
N THR A 226 5.95 -2.63 -25.99
CA THR A 226 6.03 -4.00 -26.51
C THR A 226 4.70 -4.72 -26.28
N THR A 227 4.16 -5.32 -27.34
CA THR A 227 2.93 -6.11 -27.31
C THR A 227 3.20 -7.54 -26.87
N LYS A 228 2.16 -8.32 -26.52
CA LYS A 228 2.27 -9.73 -26.13
C LYS A 228 3.01 -10.62 -27.12
N ASP A 229 2.89 -10.34 -28.42
CA ASP A 229 3.60 -11.06 -29.48
C ASP A 229 5.06 -10.60 -29.68
N GLY A 230 5.57 -9.78 -28.75
CA GLY A 230 6.97 -9.33 -28.73
C GLY A 230 7.30 -8.22 -29.71
N LYS A 231 6.30 -7.59 -30.33
CA LYS A 231 6.53 -6.49 -31.28
C LYS A 231 6.67 -5.16 -30.55
N THR A 232 7.77 -4.48 -30.81
CA THR A 232 7.99 -3.12 -30.32
C THR A 232 7.37 -2.11 -31.28
N GLN A 233 6.58 -1.18 -30.74
CA GLN A 233 5.88 -0.12 -31.47
C GLN A 233 5.96 1.20 -30.71
N SER A 234 5.50 2.27 -31.34
CA SER A 234 5.44 3.59 -30.74
C SER A 234 4.09 4.24 -31.03
N ILE A 235 3.62 5.04 -30.07
CA ILE A 235 2.39 5.83 -30.19
C ILE A 235 2.66 7.25 -29.71
N SER A 236 2.10 8.25 -30.42
CA SER A 236 2.32 9.66 -30.12
C SER A 236 1.31 10.20 -29.10
N ALA A 237 1.78 11.07 -28.23
CA ALA A 237 0.99 11.89 -27.31
C ALA A 237 1.05 13.36 -27.76
N ARG A 238 -0.11 14.00 -27.94
CA ARG A 238 -0.17 15.41 -28.32
C ARG A 238 0.04 16.36 -27.14
N ARG A 239 -0.29 15.93 -25.93
CA ARG A 239 -0.24 16.79 -24.72
C ARG A 239 0.66 16.21 -23.64
N GLU A 240 0.23 15.17 -22.94
CA GLU A 240 0.97 14.66 -21.79
C GLU A 240 1.12 13.13 -21.82
N VAL A 241 2.23 12.65 -21.23
CA VAL A 241 2.43 11.25 -20.83
C VAL A 241 2.39 11.19 -19.32
N ILE A 242 1.53 10.32 -18.77
CA ILE A 242 1.28 10.18 -17.34
C ILE A 242 1.65 8.78 -16.91
N LEU A 243 2.68 8.64 -16.08
CA LEU A 243 3.08 7.36 -15.50
C LEU A 243 2.20 7.03 -14.30
N SER A 244 1.58 5.87 -14.33
CA SER A 244 0.77 5.26 -13.26
C SER A 244 1.11 3.77 -13.11
N ALA A 245 2.38 3.42 -13.36
CA ALA A 245 2.88 2.04 -13.38
C ALA A 245 3.25 1.51 -11.98
N GLY A 246 2.99 2.29 -10.93
CA GLY A 246 3.22 1.93 -9.54
C GLY A 246 4.66 2.14 -9.07
N THR A 247 4.86 1.92 -7.78
CA THR A 247 6.09 2.30 -7.06
C THR A 247 7.37 1.71 -7.67
N PHE A 248 7.31 0.54 -8.26
CA PHE A 248 8.52 -0.11 -8.80
C PHE A 248 8.74 0.20 -10.29
N TYR A 249 7.68 0.34 -11.06
CA TYR A 249 7.79 0.45 -12.52
C TYR A 249 7.78 1.90 -13.02
N SER A 250 7.16 2.85 -12.31
CA SER A 250 7.22 4.26 -12.71
C SER A 250 8.64 4.81 -12.71
N PRO A 251 9.48 4.62 -11.66
CA PRO A 251 10.88 5.04 -11.72
C PRO A 251 11.69 4.27 -12.77
N ARG A 252 11.43 2.97 -12.96
CA ARG A 252 12.08 2.18 -13.99
C ARG A 252 11.85 2.74 -15.39
N ILE A 253 10.60 3.13 -15.71
CA ILE A 253 10.26 3.72 -17.00
C ILE A 253 10.95 5.08 -17.17
N LEU A 254 11.05 5.88 -16.10
CA LEU A 254 11.83 7.14 -16.13
C LEU A 254 13.30 6.87 -16.43
N GLU A 255 13.94 5.92 -15.72
CA GLU A 255 15.35 5.56 -15.96
C GLU A 255 15.57 5.05 -17.38
N GLN A 256 14.71 4.16 -17.88
CA GLN A 256 14.79 3.64 -19.25
C GLN A 256 14.60 4.74 -20.31
N SER A 257 13.91 5.83 -19.93
CA SER A 257 13.69 7.02 -20.78
C SER A 257 14.81 8.05 -20.70
N GLY A 258 15.85 7.80 -19.89
CA GLY A 258 16.98 8.72 -19.71
C GLY A 258 16.76 9.75 -18.59
N ILE A 259 15.79 9.54 -17.69
CA ILE A 259 15.53 10.41 -16.53
C ILE A 259 15.92 9.65 -15.27
N GLY A 260 17.05 10.01 -14.66
CA GLY A 260 17.57 9.32 -13.49
C GLY A 260 19.00 9.77 -13.15
N ASP A 261 19.68 8.98 -12.35
CA ASP A 261 21.08 9.19 -12.01
C ASP A 261 21.99 9.06 -13.25
N ALA A 262 22.69 10.11 -13.62
CA ALA A 262 23.49 10.15 -14.85
C ALA A 262 24.56 9.05 -14.89
N GLU A 263 25.23 8.75 -13.76
CA GLU A 263 26.26 7.72 -13.72
C GLU A 263 25.66 6.32 -13.92
N ARG A 264 24.51 6.05 -13.31
CA ARG A 264 23.77 4.80 -13.49
C ARG A 264 23.30 4.64 -14.93
N LEU A 265 22.70 5.67 -15.52
CA LEU A 265 22.23 5.66 -16.90
C LEU A 265 23.38 5.44 -17.89
N HIS A 266 24.53 6.10 -17.70
CA HIS A 266 25.70 5.89 -18.53
C HIS A 266 26.22 4.44 -18.45
N ARG A 267 26.27 3.85 -17.25
CA ARG A 267 26.66 2.42 -17.09
C ARG A 267 25.75 1.45 -17.85
N LEU A 268 24.47 1.80 -17.98
CA LEU A 268 23.47 1.03 -18.71
C LEU A 268 23.42 1.34 -20.21
N GLY A 269 24.27 2.27 -20.70
CA GLY A 269 24.26 2.70 -22.10
C GLY A 269 23.04 3.55 -22.45
N ILE A 270 22.35 4.13 -21.47
CA ILE A 270 21.18 4.97 -21.67
C ILE A 270 21.63 6.44 -21.76
N ARG A 271 21.16 7.12 -22.82
CA ARG A 271 21.39 8.55 -22.98
C ARG A 271 20.65 9.33 -21.90
N VAL A 272 21.36 10.20 -21.18
CA VAL A 272 20.76 11.08 -20.18
C VAL A 272 19.93 12.18 -20.85
N VAL A 273 18.66 12.25 -20.51
CA VAL A 273 17.72 13.32 -20.89
C VAL A 273 17.62 14.33 -19.74
N VAL A 274 17.40 13.83 -18.52
CA VAL A 274 17.36 14.64 -17.30
C VAL A 274 18.16 13.94 -16.21
N ASN A 275 19.17 14.60 -15.67
CA ASN A 275 19.88 14.12 -14.48
C ASN A 275 19.05 14.43 -13.24
N ASN A 276 18.44 13.40 -12.66
CA ASN A 276 17.81 13.45 -11.34
C ASN A 276 18.18 12.19 -10.56
N PRO A 277 19.17 12.27 -9.65
CA PRO A 277 19.70 11.11 -8.94
C PRO A 277 18.74 10.51 -7.90
N PHE A 278 17.58 11.10 -7.71
CA PHE A 278 16.58 10.66 -6.73
C PHE A 278 15.47 9.76 -7.34
N VAL A 279 15.45 9.60 -8.66
CA VAL A 279 14.54 8.64 -9.31
C VAL A 279 14.86 7.23 -8.81
N GLY A 280 13.86 6.52 -8.31
CA GLY A 280 14.01 5.18 -7.76
C GLY A 280 14.48 5.11 -6.30
N GLU A 281 14.89 6.23 -5.71
CA GLU A 281 15.28 6.34 -4.30
C GLU A 281 14.04 6.55 -3.39
N ASN A 282 14.23 6.59 -2.06
CA ASN A 282 13.19 6.84 -1.07
C ASN A 282 12.07 5.78 -1.05
N LEU A 283 12.31 4.56 -1.51
CA LEU A 283 11.36 3.45 -1.36
C LEU A 283 11.04 3.23 0.11
N GLN A 284 9.76 3.26 0.45
CA GLN A 284 9.25 3.02 1.79
C GLN A 284 8.21 1.91 1.74
N THR A 285 8.17 1.12 2.79
CA THR A 285 7.09 0.19 3.11
C THR A 285 7.09 -0.06 4.61
N HIS A 286 5.94 -0.39 5.18
CA HIS A 286 5.86 -0.66 6.62
C HIS A 286 6.52 -2.00 6.96
N PRO A 287 7.48 -2.03 7.89
CA PRO A 287 7.90 -3.28 8.53
C PRO A 287 6.76 -3.86 9.37
N MET A 288 6.55 -5.16 9.25
CA MET A 288 5.50 -5.90 9.93
C MET A 288 6.06 -7.14 10.61
N SER A 289 5.64 -7.40 11.83
CA SER A 289 5.83 -8.68 12.52
C SER A 289 4.48 -9.32 12.79
N VAL A 290 4.43 -10.65 12.68
CA VAL A 290 3.18 -11.40 12.81
C VAL A 290 3.35 -12.49 13.86
N ILE A 291 2.37 -12.61 14.77
CA ILE A 291 2.29 -13.69 15.74
C ILE A 291 0.94 -14.36 15.61
N THR A 292 0.97 -15.67 15.37
CA THR A 292 -0.21 -16.52 15.30
C THR A 292 -0.38 -17.25 16.63
N PHE A 293 -1.59 -17.27 17.16
CA PHE A 293 -1.96 -17.95 18.39
C PHE A 293 -2.91 -19.10 18.09
N GLU A 294 -2.74 -20.22 18.76
CA GLU A 294 -3.78 -21.25 18.81
C GLU A 294 -4.92 -20.75 19.68
N THR A 295 -6.18 -20.98 19.26
CA THR A 295 -7.37 -20.52 19.98
C THR A 295 -7.91 -21.60 20.90
N VAL A 296 -8.62 -21.17 21.94
CA VAL A 296 -9.43 -22.05 22.79
C VAL A 296 -10.64 -22.50 21.97
N ASP A 297 -10.81 -23.81 21.80
CA ASP A 297 -11.99 -24.41 21.17
C ASP A 297 -12.85 -25.06 22.26
N ASP A 298 -13.71 -24.25 22.88
CA ASP A 298 -14.64 -24.65 23.96
C ASP A 298 -16.08 -24.83 23.48
N GLY A 299 -16.30 -24.84 22.15
CA GLY A 299 -17.60 -24.90 21.52
C GLY A 299 -18.43 -23.62 21.66
N ALA A 300 -17.84 -22.51 22.09
CA ALA A 300 -18.54 -21.23 22.16
C ALA A 300 -18.86 -20.69 20.76
N ASP A 301 -20.13 -20.34 20.54
CA ASP A 301 -20.56 -19.75 19.26
C ASP A 301 -19.94 -18.39 18.98
N GLY A 302 -19.64 -18.13 17.72
CA GLY A 302 -19.14 -16.85 17.23
C GLY A 302 -17.61 -16.71 17.26
N PHE A 303 -16.86 -17.80 17.50
CA PHE A 303 -15.41 -17.85 17.45
C PHE A 303 -14.90 -18.75 16.31
N GLU A 304 -15.65 -18.79 15.23
CA GLU A 304 -15.23 -19.45 13.99
C GLU A 304 -14.01 -18.76 13.41
N THR A 305 -13.15 -19.55 12.77
CA THR A 305 -11.98 -19.08 12.02
C THR A 305 -12.06 -19.59 10.58
N ILE A 306 -11.24 -19.01 9.72
CA ILE A 306 -11.18 -19.45 8.31
C ILE A 306 -10.28 -20.69 8.13
N ASP A 307 -9.70 -21.24 9.17
CA ASP A 307 -8.75 -22.37 9.09
C ASP A 307 -9.29 -23.61 8.38
N PRO A 308 -10.57 -24.03 8.57
CA PRO A 308 -11.13 -25.13 7.81
C PRO A 308 -11.15 -24.87 6.29
N ILE A 309 -11.41 -23.62 5.89
CA ILE A 309 -11.37 -23.19 4.49
C ILE A 309 -9.94 -23.19 3.97
N ALA A 310 -9.00 -22.66 4.76
CA ALA A 310 -7.58 -22.64 4.43
C ALA A 310 -7.00 -24.05 4.25
N ARG A 311 -7.48 -25.04 5.04
CA ARG A 311 -7.16 -26.47 4.90
C ARG A 311 -7.90 -27.15 3.74
N GLN A 312 -8.66 -26.42 2.94
CA GLN A 312 -9.44 -26.95 1.81
C GLN A 312 -10.47 -28.02 2.24
N ASN A 313 -11.05 -27.88 3.45
CA ASN A 313 -12.12 -28.79 3.90
C ASN A 313 -13.35 -28.64 2.98
N PRO A 314 -13.81 -29.70 2.30
CA PRO A 314 -14.88 -29.60 1.30
C PRO A 314 -16.22 -29.12 1.89
N ALA A 315 -16.55 -29.54 3.12
CA ALA A 315 -17.79 -29.14 3.78
C ALA A 315 -17.76 -27.64 4.17
N ALA A 316 -16.63 -27.16 4.70
CA ALA A 316 -16.45 -25.75 5.03
C ALA A 316 -16.47 -24.86 3.78
N LEU A 317 -15.78 -25.28 2.72
CA LEU A 317 -15.79 -24.57 1.43
C LEU A 317 -17.20 -24.52 0.83
N GLY A 318 -17.92 -25.66 0.83
CA GLY A 318 -19.29 -25.73 0.33
C GLY A 318 -20.24 -24.82 1.11
N ALA A 319 -20.19 -24.85 2.44
CA ALA A 319 -21.00 -23.99 3.30
C ALA A 319 -20.68 -22.49 3.12
N ALA A 320 -19.39 -22.13 3.01
CA ALA A 320 -18.97 -20.75 2.77
C ALA A 320 -19.42 -20.24 1.39
N MET A 321 -19.32 -21.09 0.35
CA MET A 321 -19.78 -20.74 -0.99
C MET A 321 -21.30 -20.60 -1.06
N GLU A 322 -22.05 -21.50 -0.42
CA GLU A 322 -23.51 -21.40 -0.32
C GLU A 322 -23.95 -20.12 0.41
N ALA A 323 -23.32 -19.81 1.55
CA ALA A 323 -23.62 -18.59 2.30
C ALA A 323 -23.33 -17.33 1.46
N TYR A 324 -22.23 -17.33 0.72
CA TYR A 324 -21.85 -16.21 -0.16
C TYR A 324 -22.83 -16.06 -1.34
N THR A 325 -23.12 -17.15 -2.06
CA THR A 325 -23.92 -17.07 -3.30
C THR A 325 -25.41 -16.88 -3.04
N SER A 326 -25.94 -17.48 -1.97
CA SER A 326 -27.39 -17.45 -1.68
C SER A 326 -27.81 -16.32 -0.73
N LYS A 327 -26.91 -15.86 0.16
CA LYS A 327 -27.23 -14.90 1.23
C LYS A 327 -26.32 -13.66 1.25
N GLN A 328 -25.30 -13.60 0.39
CA GLN A 328 -24.24 -12.59 0.40
C GLN A 328 -23.64 -12.39 1.80
N ARG A 329 -23.38 -13.50 2.51
CA ARG A 329 -22.83 -13.57 3.87
C ARG A 329 -21.70 -14.58 3.96
N GLY A 330 -21.16 -14.73 5.16
CA GLY A 330 -20.11 -15.70 5.47
C GLY A 330 -18.71 -15.21 5.14
N PRO A 331 -17.71 -16.06 5.38
CA PRO A 331 -16.30 -15.64 5.32
C PRO A 331 -15.85 -15.17 3.94
N PHE A 332 -16.58 -15.50 2.86
CA PHE A 332 -16.26 -15.01 1.51
C PHE A 332 -16.80 -13.61 1.21
N SER A 333 -17.68 -13.06 2.04
CA SER A 333 -18.32 -11.75 1.83
C SER A 333 -17.56 -10.56 2.43
N GLN A 334 -16.45 -10.78 3.15
CA GLN A 334 -15.72 -9.77 3.91
C GLN A 334 -14.23 -10.11 4.02
N THR A 335 -13.42 -9.16 4.49
CA THR A 335 -11.97 -9.33 4.64
C THR A 335 -11.60 -10.16 5.86
N ASN A 336 -12.45 -10.20 6.87
CA ASN A 336 -12.22 -10.78 8.20
C ASN A 336 -11.07 -10.08 8.99
N SER A 337 -10.64 -8.90 8.59
CA SER A 337 -9.50 -8.17 9.17
C SER A 337 -9.71 -6.65 9.20
N ASN A 338 -10.94 -6.20 9.43
CA ASN A 338 -11.33 -4.79 9.34
C ASN A 338 -11.21 -4.01 10.65
N VAL A 339 -10.91 -4.64 11.79
CA VAL A 339 -10.61 -3.94 13.04
C VAL A 339 -9.11 -3.77 13.19
N MET A 340 -8.69 -2.52 13.33
CA MET A 340 -7.29 -2.15 13.52
C MET A 340 -7.16 -1.25 14.75
N ALA A 341 -6.08 -1.43 15.51
CA ALA A 341 -5.78 -0.58 16.65
C ALA A 341 -4.52 0.24 16.38
N HIS A 342 -4.66 1.55 16.37
CA HIS A 342 -3.56 2.51 16.24
C HIS A 342 -3.17 2.98 17.63
N ILE A 343 -1.96 2.66 18.08
CA ILE A 343 -1.53 3.01 19.44
C ILE A 343 -0.19 3.77 19.43
N PRO A 344 0.03 4.62 20.44
CA PRO A 344 1.28 5.35 20.59
C PRO A 344 2.43 4.40 20.98
N PHE A 345 3.62 4.97 21.04
CA PHE A 345 4.79 4.25 21.54
C PHE A 345 4.51 3.62 22.92
N PRO A 346 4.70 2.30 23.08
CA PRO A 346 4.38 1.60 24.32
C PRO A 346 5.08 2.23 25.54
N GLY A 347 4.29 2.64 26.52
CA GLY A 347 4.79 3.28 27.74
C GLY A 347 4.98 4.80 27.67
N ILE A 348 4.71 5.48 26.56
CA ILE A 348 4.94 6.93 26.40
C ILE A 348 4.23 7.79 27.47
N ASN A 349 3.15 7.31 28.03
CA ASN A 349 2.41 8.00 29.11
C ASN A 349 3.05 7.85 30.50
N THR A 350 4.17 7.11 30.61
CA THR A 350 4.94 6.94 31.85
C THR A 350 6.29 7.64 31.76
N ASP A 351 6.84 8.04 32.90
CA ASP A 351 8.17 8.65 32.93
C ASP A 351 9.27 7.68 32.49
N SER A 352 9.12 6.39 32.82
CA SER A 352 10.05 5.35 32.36
C SER A 352 10.00 5.18 30.84
N GLY A 353 8.82 5.17 30.22
CA GLY A 353 8.69 5.05 28.76
C GLY A 353 9.22 6.27 28.01
N LYS A 354 9.05 7.49 28.57
CA LYS A 354 9.66 8.71 28.02
C LYS A 354 11.19 8.64 28.09
N GLN A 355 11.73 8.18 29.21
CA GLN A 355 13.18 8.00 29.37
C GLN A 355 13.73 6.94 28.42
N ASP A 356 13.01 5.83 28.24
CA ASP A 356 13.37 4.79 27.28
C ASP A 356 13.41 5.34 25.85
N LEU A 357 12.38 6.08 25.44
CA LEU A 357 12.35 6.72 24.12
C LEU A 357 13.50 7.72 23.92
N GLU A 358 13.80 8.55 24.93
CA GLU A 358 14.94 9.48 24.87
C GLU A 358 16.29 8.77 24.76
N GLN A 359 16.46 7.61 25.40
CA GLN A 359 17.66 6.79 25.24
C GLN A 359 17.77 6.23 23.82
N ILE A 360 16.66 5.77 23.23
CA ILE A 360 16.61 5.29 21.85
C ILE A 360 17.03 6.42 20.90
N PHE A 361 16.45 7.61 21.03
CA PHE A 361 16.82 8.76 20.20
C PHE A 361 18.31 9.10 20.32
N LYS A 362 18.89 9.05 21.53
CA LYS A 362 20.31 9.31 21.73
C LYS A 362 21.20 8.23 21.09
N SER A 363 20.80 6.97 21.20
CA SER A 363 21.57 5.85 20.65
C SER A 363 21.49 5.72 19.13
N THR A 364 20.46 6.28 18.51
CA THR A 364 20.23 6.22 17.06
C THR A 364 20.50 7.57 16.35
N ALA A 365 20.82 8.62 17.11
CA ALA A 365 21.10 9.95 16.56
C ALA A 365 22.28 9.95 15.58
N GLY A 366 22.09 10.58 14.42
CA GLY A 366 23.14 10.73 13.40
C GLY A 366 23.53 9.44 12.68
N MET A 367 22.79 8.36 12.86
CA MET A 367 22.98 7.15 12.07
C MET A 367 22.41 7.35 10.67
N ALA A 368 23.30 7.64 9.72
CA ALA A 368 22.92 7.79 8.33
C ALA A 368 22.57 6.44 7.70
N LEU A 369 21.56 6.44 6.84
CA LEU A 369 21.25 5.30 5.99
C LEU A 369 22.38 5.15 4.94
N SER A 370 23.17 4.10 5.05
CA SER A 370 24.26 3.85 4.11
C SER A 370 23.71 3.45 2.73
N GLY A 371 24.30 4.01 1.66
CA GLY A 371 24.02 3.60 0.28
C GLY A 371 22.80 4.26 -0.36
N LEU A 372 22.06 5.11 0.35
CA LEU A 372 20.87 5.80 -0.18
C LEU A 372 21.18 7.26 -0.48
N LYS A 373 20.55 7.77 -1.53
CA LYS A 373 20.61 9.18 -1.88
C LYS A 373 19.46 9.92 -1.19
N THR A 374 19.80 10.70 -0.17
CA THR A 374 18.90 11.61 0.53
C THR A 374 19.55 12.99 0.67
N THR A 375 18.77 14.02 0.94
CA THR A 375 19.29 15.33 1.29
C THR A 375 19.18 15.55 2.81
N PRO A 376 20.08 16.36 3.41
CA PRO A 376 19.99 16.69 4.83
C PRO A 376 18.63 17.28 5.22
N ASP A 377 18.10 18.21 4.44
CA ASP A 377 16.82 18.89 4.70
C ASP A 377 15.63 17.92 4.70
N PHE A 378 15.65 16.92 3.81
CA PHE A 378 14.62 15.87 3.80
C PHE A 378 14.75 14.96 5.02
N THR A 379 15.97 14.55 5.34
CA THR A 379 16.25 13.67 6.49
C THR A 379 15.80 14.34 7.79
N GLU A 380 16.15 15.61 8.00
CA GLU A 380 15.75 16.38 9.17
C GLU A 380 14.22 16.50 9.28
N ALA A 381 13.55 16.85 8.19
CA ALA A 381 12.08 16.97 8.17
C ALA A 381 11.39 15.65 8.48
N HIS A 382 11.92 14.54 7.96
CA HIS A 382 11.37 13.21 8.22
C HIS A 382 11.61 12.74 9.65
N GLU A 383 12.82 12.91 10.18
CA GLU A 383 13.12 12.62 11.58
C GLU A 383 12.25 13.45 12.53
N ALA A 384 12.00 14.72 12.21
CA ALA A 384 11.10 15.59 12.99
C ALA A 384 9.67 15.05 13.01
N LEU A 385 9.13 14.60 11.87
CA LEU A 385 7.81 13.96 11.80
C LEU A 385 7.75 12.69 12.65
N VAL A 386 8.71 11.78 12.46
CA VAL A 386 8.75 10.51 13.23
C VAL A 386 8.88 10.79 14.73
N ARG A 387 9.73 11.74 15.11
CA ARG A 387 9.88 12.15 16.52
C ARG A 387 8.59 12.72 17.08
N SER A 388 7.86 13.55 16.34
CA SER A 388 6.56 14.11 16.79
C SER A 388 5.54 13.00 17.04
N VAL A 389 5.45 12.01 16.15
CA VAL A 389 4.58 10.84 16.33
C VAL A 389 4.98 10.03 17.56
N LEU A 390 6.26 9.72 17.73
CA LEU A 390 6.75 8.86 18.82
C LEU A 390 6.61 9.52 20.20
N THR A 391 6.72 10.85 20.29
CA THR A 391 6.59 11.58 21.56
C THR A 391 5.14 11.94 21.91
N SER A 392 4.23 11.81 20.95
CA SER A 392 2.81 12.09 21.16
C SER A 392 2.12 10.97 21.94
N PRO A 393 1.31 11.29 22.98
CA PRO A 393 0.52 10.29 23.70
C PRO A 393 -0.63 9.70 22.88
N THR A 394 -0.93 10.29 21.73
CA THR A 394 -1.95 9.83 20.77
C THR A 394 -1.39 9.54 19.38
N GLY A 395 -0.11 9.83 19.13
CA GLY A 395 0.56 9.57 17.86
C GLY A 395 0.71 8.06 17.62
N ALA A 396 0.11 7.58 16.55
CA ALA A 396 0.14 6.15 16.25
C ALA A 396 1.52 5.73 15.71
N SER A 397 2.37 5.17 16.54
CA SER A 397 3.68 4.63 16.14
C SER A 397 3.63 3.17 15.69
N GLY A 398 2.55 2.47 16.03
CA GLY A 398 2.28 1.12 15.55
C GLY A 398 0.79 0.88 15.40
N TYR A 399 0.43 0.03 14.43
CA TYR A 399 -0.94 -0.45 14.34
C TYR A 399 -1.00 -1.97 14.34
N TYR A 400 -2.10 -2.47 14.88
CA TYR A 400 -2.37 -3.88 15.10
C TYR A 400 -3.56 -4.29 14.26
N LEU A 401 -3.38 -5.34 13.50
CA LEU A 401 -4.40 -5.93 12.64
C LEU A 401 -4.66 -7.36 13.10
N HIS A 402 -5.91 -7.75 13.28
CA HIS A 402 -6.25 -9.14 13.58
C HIS A 402 -6.71 -9.90 12.34
N PHE A 403 -6.57 -11.23 12.39
CA PHE A 403 -7.06 -12.14 11.39
C PHE A 403 -7.51 -13.46 12.06
N PRO A 404 -8.79 -13.85 11.99
CA PRO A 404 -9.30 -15.05 12.62
C PRO A 404 -8.95 -16.28 11.78
N GLY A 405 -7.69 -16.68 11.82
CA GLY A 405 -7.12 -17.78 11.08
C GLY A 405 -5.60 -17.77 11.09
N TRP A 406 -5.03 -18.75 10.43
CA TRP A 406 -3.61 -18.89 10.23
C TRP A 406 -3.09 -17.86 9.20
N ALA A 407 -2.13 -17.04 9.59
CA ALA A 407 -1.40 -16.16 8.69
C ALA A 407 0.06 -16.05 9.15
N PHE A 408 0.85 -17.06 8.87
CA PHE A 408 2.27 -17.11 9.20
C PHE A 408 3.11 -16.75 7.97
N TYR A 409 4.07 -15.83 8.14
CA TYR A 409 4.97 -15.43 7.06
C TYR A 409 6.37 -15.99 7.31
N GLY A 410 6.94 -16.61 6.27
CA GLY A 410 8.32 -17.07 6.28
C GLY A 410 9.34 -15.94 6.12
N PRO A 411 10.66 -16.22 6.22
CA PRO A 411 11.71 -15.21 6.12
C PRO A 411 11.74 -14.46 4.77
N THR A 412 11.16 -15.06 3.74
CA THR A 412 11.02 -14.43 2.42
C THR A 412 9.82 -13.49 2.32
N GLY A 413 9.00 -13.38 3.38
CA GLY A 413 7.73 -12.66 3.33
C GLY A 413 6.61 -13.41 2.60
N ALA A 414 6.85 -14.66 2.22
CA ALA A 414 5.80 -15.51 1.66
C ALA A 414 4.91 -16.07 2.77
N LEU A 415 3.60 -16.14 2.52
CA LEU A 415 2.66 -16.80 3.41
C LEU A 415 2.95 -18.30 3.45
N VAL A 416 3.18 -18.84 4.65
CA VAL A 416 3.38 -20.27 4.86
C VAL A 416 2.01 -20.94 4.97
N PRO A 417 1.73 -21.99 4.18
CA PRO A 417 0.44 -22.68 4.26
C PRO A 417 0.15 -23.21 5.66
N ILE A 418 -1.12 -23.21 6.04
CA ILE A 418 -1.56 -23.86 7.29
C ILE A 418 -1.19 -25.35 7.25
N PRO A 419 -0.78 -25.97 8.38
CA PRO A 419 -0.60 -27.41 8.46
C PRO A 419 -1.86 -28.15 7.97
N ALA A 420 -1.70 -29.05 7.00
CA ALA A 420 -2.83 -29.75 6.37
C ALA A 420 -3.54 -30.69 7.34
N GLU A 421 -2.78 -31.28 8.27
CA GLU A 421 -3.30 -32.16 9.32
C GLU A 421 -3.64 -31.32 10.57
N GLY A 422 -4.67 -31.74 11.30
CA GLY A 422 -5.12 -31.08 12.52
C GLY A 422 -6.47 -30.37 12.38
N HIS A 423 -7.03 -30.01 13.53
CA HIS A 423 -8.30 -29.30 13.66
C HIS A 423 -8.16 -27.99 14.45
N GLU A 424 -6.93 -27.64 14.78
CA GLU A 424 -6.61 -26.44 15.55
C GLU A 424 -7.11 -25.21 14.81
N LYS A 425 -7.66 -24.28 15.56
CA LYS A 425 -8.07 -22.96 15.09
C LYS A 425 -7.05 -21.92 15.54
N TYR A 426 -6.88 -20.91 14.73
CA TYR A 426 -5.86 -19.90 14.96
C TYR A 426 -6.44 -18.48 14.93
N PHE A 427 -5.74 -17.59 15.62
CA PHE A 427 -5.97 -16.15 15.59
C PHE A 427 -4.63 -15.47 15.43
N THR A 428 -4.47 -14.72 14.37
CA THR A 428 -3.22 -14.05 14.04
C THR A 428 -3.33 -12.56 14.32
N ILE A 429 -2.28 -11.98 14.91
CA ILE A 429 -2.14 -10.53 15.10
C ILE A 429 -0.87 -10.07 14.39
N ALA A 430 -1.04 -9.15 13.45
CA ALA A 430 0.06 -8.43 12.84
C ALA A 430 0.31 -7.12 13.59
N VAL A 431 1.58 -6.80 13.79
CA VAL A 431 2.07 -5.53 14.35
C VAL A 431 2.87 -4.83 13.28
N ILE A 432 2.53 -3.62 12.97
CA ILE A 432 3.05 -2.87 11.84
C ILE A 432 3.57 -1.51 12.32
N LEU A 433 4.84 -1.22 12.01
CA LEU A 433 5.44 0.09 12.27
C LEU A 433 4.87 1.11 11.30
N THR A 434 4.33 2.22 11.80
CA THR A 434 3.59 3.20 10.98
C THR A 434 4.49 4.15 10.18
N HIS A 435 5.57 4.63 10.76
CA HIS A 435 6.44 5.66 10.19
C HIS A 435 7.91 5.21 10.25
N PRO A 436 8.34 4.31 9.34
CA PRO A 436 9.73 3.87 9.32
C PRO A 436 10.67 4.97 8.83
N LEU A 437 11.85 5.10 9.44
CA LEU A 437 12.97 5.90 8.92
C LEU A 437 13.76 5.15 7.84
N SER A 438 13.73 3.83 7.85
CA SER A 438 14.37 2.99 6.84
C SER A 438 13.90 3.33 5.42
N ARG A 439 14.82 3.36 4.49
CA ARG A 439 14.60 3.66 3.07
C ARG A 439 15.27 2.63 2.21
N GLY A 440 14.63 2.33 1.12
CA GLY A 440 15.13 1.47 0.07
C GLY A 440 15.15 2.13 -1.29
N SER A 441 15.29 1.31 -2.34
CA SER A 441 15.34 1.79 -3.71
C SER A 441 14.74 0.81 -4.71
N SER A 442 14.43 1.30 -5.90
CA SER A 442 13.97 0.49 -7.04
C SER A 442 14.62 1.01 -8.32
N HIS A 443 15.52 0.23 -8.91
CA HIS A 443 16.35 0.69 -10.01
C HIS A 443 16.47 -0.31 -11.14
N LEU A 444 16.59 0.22 -12.36
CA LEU A 444 16.95 -0.53 -13.54
C LEU A 444 18.36 -1.11 -13.40
N THR A 445 18.52 -2.41 -13.66
CA THR A 445 19.83 -3.10 -13.60
C THR A 445 20.36 -3.51 -14.97
N SER A 446 19.47 -3.71 -15.94
CA SER A 446 19.83 -4.02 -17.33
C SER A 446 18.76 -3.50 -18.28
N THR A 447 19.17 -3.18 -19.50
CA THR A 447 18.25 -2.82 -20.59
C THR A 447 17.67 -4.04 -21.29
N SER A 448 18.13 -5.24 -20.95
CA SER A 448 17.59 -6.55 -21.33
C SER A 448 18.20 -7.62 -20.42
N ASP A 449 17.42 -8.61 -20.01
CA ASP A 449 17.86 -9.77 -19.23
C ASP A 449 18.30 -10.97 -20.09
N GLY A 450 18.42 -10.79 -21.39
CA GLY A 450 18.70 -11.87 -22.36
C GLY A 450 17.44 -12.60 -22.82
N ASN A 451 16.31 -12.46 -22.13
CA ASN A 451 14.99 -12.97 -22.51
C ASN A 451 14.06 -11.86 -23.05
N GLY A 452 14.57 -10.64 -23.19
CA GLY A 452 13.81 -9.46 -23.62
C GLY A 452 13.11 -8.71 -22.50
N GLU A 453 13.21 -9.15 -21.25
CA GLU A 453 12.74 -8.40 -20.10
C GLU A 453 13.80 -7.44 -19.56
N LEU A 454 13.36 -6.31 -19.02
CA LEU A 454 14.24 -5.32 -18.40
C LEU A 454 14.51 -5.71 -16.95
N GLY A 455 15.78 -5.77 -16.57
CA GLY A 455 16.18 -6.08 -15.19
C GLY A 455 15.76 -4.97 -14.22
N LEU A 456 15.24 -5.36 -13.06
CA LEU A 456 14.83 -4.46 -11.98
C LEU A 456 15.37 -4.98 -10.64
N ALA A 457 16.12 -4.14 -9.91
CA ALA A 457 16.50 -4.39 -8.52
C ALA A 457 15.58 -3.59 -7.59
N ILE A 458 14.94 -4.30 -6.67
CA ILE A 458 14.13 -3.71 -5.62
C ILE A 458 14.79 -4.06 -4.29
N ASP A 459 15.28 -3.06 -3.58
CA ASP A 459 15.82 -3.19 -2.24
C ASP A 459 14.91 -2.43 -1.26
N PRO A 460 14.07 -3.11 -0.47
CA PRO A 460 13.23 -2.44 0.52
C PRO A 460 14.02 -1.94 1.72
N ASN A 461 15.23 -2.45 1.95
CA ASN A 461 16.15 -2.07 3.03
C ASN A 461 15.46 -1.96 4.40
N LEU A 462 14.57 -2.94 4.70
CA LEU A 462 13.76 -2.96 5.92
C LEU A 462 14.63 -2.94 7.17
N LEU A 463 14.20 -2.17 8.18
CA LEU A 463 14.86 -2.06 9.48
C LEU A 463 16.34 -1.64 9.40
N SER A 464 16.76 -1.01 8.31
CA SER A 464 18.12 -0.50 8.14
C SER A 464 18.42 0.66 9.10
N HIS A 465 17.40 1.44 9.48
CA HIS A 465 17.53 2.43 10.53
C HIS A 465 17.23 1.77 11.90
N PRO A 466 18.15 1.83 12.88
CA PRO A 466 17.99 1.12 14.16
C PRO A 466 16.77 1.53 14.97
N LEU A 467 16.30 2.79 14.84
CA LEU A 467 15.08 3.27 15.49
C LEU A 467 13.87 2.40 15.13
N ASP A 468 13.76 1.99 13.87
CA ASP A 468 12.63 1.21 13.39
C ASP A 468 12.54 -0.16 14.09
N ALA A 469 13.69 -0.83 14.23
CA ALA A 469 13.79 -2.11 14.95
C ALA A 469 13.47 -1.95 16.45
N GLU A 470 13.93 -0.85 17.07
CA GLU A 470 13.67 -0.56 18.48
C GLU A 470 12.18 -0.30 18.75
N VAL A 471 11.54 0.51 17.91
CA VAL A 471 10.10 0.81 18.05
C VAL A 471 9.26 -0.43 17.79
N LEU A 472 9.52 -1.15 16.69
CA LEU A 472 8.76 -2.36 16.34
C LEU A 472 8.93 -3.45 17.40
N ALA A 473 10.13 -3.64 17.96
CA ALA A 473 10.36 -4.62 19.04
C ALA A 473 9.53 -4.33 20.29
N ARG A 474 9.34 -3.06 20.65
CA ARG A 474 8.47 -2.68 21.78
C ARG A 474 7.01 -2.92 21.52
N HIS A 475 6.55 -2.67 20.31
CA HIS A 475 5.19 -3.01 19.91
C HIS A 475 4.95 -4.52 19.90
N VAL A 476 5.90 -5.31 19.40
CA VAL A 476 5.82 -6.77 19.41
C VAL A 476 5.84 -7.31 20.84
N ARG A 477 6.71 -6.76 21.71
CA ARG A 477 6.70 -7.10 23.14
C ARG A 477 5.35 -6.74 23.80
N PHE A 478 4.78 -5.56 23.51
CA PHE A 478 3.47 -5.16 24.00
C PHE A 478 2.38 -6.15 23.54
N LEU A 479 2.42 -6.63 22.29
CA LEU A 479 1.48 -7.65 21.81
C LEU A 479 1.52 -8.88 22.71
N GLU A 480 2.70 -9.45 22.95
CA GLU A 480 2.81 -10.74 23.65
C GLU A 480 2.62 -10.60 25.15
N SER A 481 3.25 -9.58 25.77
CA SER A 481 3.25 -9.42 27.24
C SER A 481 2.03 -8.70 27.80
N THR A 482 1.30 -7.94 26.99
CA THR A 482 0.22 -7.08 27.46
C THR A 482 -1.09 -7.39 26.73
N LEU A 483 -1.13 -7.30 25.40
CA LEU A 483 -2.37 -7.46 24.63
C LEU A 483 -2.89 -8.90 24.70
N ALA A 484 -2.05 -9.89 24.41
CA ALA A 484 -2.45 -11.31 24.41
C ALA A 484 -2.78 -11.84 25.81
N THR A 485 -2.34 -11.16 26.86
CA THR A 485 -2.61 -11.50 28.25
C THR A 485 -3.75 -10.71 28.89
N ALA A 486 -4.31 -9.75 28.16
CA ALA A 486 -5.41 -8.91 28.65
C ALA A 486 -6.79 -9.52 28.35
N ALA A 487 -7.74 -9.30 29.28
CA ALA A 487 -9.13 -9.69 29.07
C ALA A 487 -9.82 -8.72 28.06
N PRO A 488 -10.76 -9.22 27.24
CA PRO A 488 -11.25 -10.60 27.16
C PRO A 488 -10.40 -11.54 26.28
N LEU A 489 -9.40 -11.05 25.53
CA LEU A 489 -8.66 -11.82 24.53
C LEU A 489 -7.89 -13.02 25.14
N VAL A 490 -7.29 -12.84 26.33
CA VAL A 490 -6.54 -13.91 27.02
C VAL A 490 -7.37 -15.18 27.22
N GLY A 491 -8.66 -15.05 27.43
CA GLY A 491 -9.58 -16.20 27.58
C GLY A 491 -9.86 -16.96 26.28
N ARG A 492 -9.36 -16.46 25.14
CA ARG A 492 -9.58 -17.03 23.81
C ARG A 492 -8.31 -17.56 23.15
N LEU A 493 -7.14 -17.26 23.73
CA LEU A 493 -5.84 -17.69 23.22
C LEU A 493 -5.22 -18.75 24.12
N LYS A 494 -4.59 -19.77 23.52
CA LYS A 494 -3.79 -20.78 24.25
C LYS A 494 -2.34 -20.33 24.32
N GLY A 495 -1.71 -20.02 23.19
CA GLY A 495 -0.32 -19.61 23.11
C GLY A 495 0.12 -19.44 21.66
N PRO A 496 1.31 -18.85 21.45
CA PRO A 496 1.87 -18.69 20.11
C PRO A 496 2.05 -20.03 19.41
N ALA A 497 1.71 -20.08 18.13
CA ALA A 497 1.83 -21.22 17.23
C ALA A 497 2.73 -20.88 16.04
N ALA A 498 3.47 -21.86 15.56
CA ALA A 498 4.31 -21.73 14.36
C ALA A 498 4.44 -23.11 13.68
N PRO A 499 4.83 -23.15 12.40
CA PRO A 499 5.18 -24.39 11.73
C PRO A 499 6.32 -25.12 12.47
N PRO A 500 6.45 -26.43 12.34
CA PRO A 500 7.57 -27.18 12.93
C PRO A 500 8.93 -26.60 12.51
N GLY A 501 9.79 -26.35 13.50
CA GLY A 501 11.13 -25.78 13.27
C GLY A 501 11.19 -24.24 13.21
N TRP A 502 10.06 -23.54 13.36
CA TRP A 502 9.99 -22.09 13.38
C TRP A 502 9.80 -21.53 14.80
N PRO A 503 10.23 -20.29 15.07
CA PRO A 503 10.02 -19.66 16.38
C PRO A 503 8.52 -19.46 16.61
N ARG A 504 8.03 -19.84 17.79
CA ARG A 504 6.60 -19.72 18.17
C ARG A 504 6.22 -18.35 18.75
N GLY A 505 7.11 -17.43 18.80
CA GLY A 505 7.02 -16.16 19.51
C GLY A 505 8.32 -15.96 20.28
N PHE A 506 8.33 -15.07 21.25
CA PHE A 506 9.49 -14.81 22.10
C PHE A 506 8.98 -14.67 23.55
N SER A 507 9.89 -14.74 24.53
CA SER A 507 9.54 -14.35 25.89
C SER A 507 9.38 -12.82 25.99
N ALA A 508 8.74 -12.32 27.03
CA ALA A 508 8.52 -10.89 27.26
C ALA A 508 9.80 -10.04 27.41
N ASP A 509 10.98 -10.61 27.12
CA ASP A 509 12.28 -9.96 27.14
C ASP A 509 12.47 -9.09 25.88
N LEU A 510 12.95 -7.85 26.07
CA LEU A 510 13.11 -6.90 24.98
C LEU A 510 14.22 -7.31 23.98
N ASP A 511 15.29 -7.97 24.45
CA ASP A 511 16.36 -8.41 23.56
C ASP A 511 15.93 -9.58 22.69
N GLU A 512 15.06 -10.44 23.20
CA GLU A 512 14.42 -11.48 22.41
C GLU A 512 13.44 -10.88 21.39
N ALA A 513 12.65 -9.87 21.77
CA ALA A 513 11.80 -9.14 20.85
C ALA A 513 12.60 -8.46 19.72
N ARG A 514 13.77 -7.86 20.05
CA ARG A 514 14.67 -7.29 19.04
C ARG A 514 15.21 -8.34 18.06
N ARG A 515 15.59 -9.51 18.56
CA ARG A 515 16.03 -10.63 17.70
C ARG A 515 14.87 -11.10 16.82
N PHE A 516 13.71 -11.34 17.42
CA PHE A 516 12.52 -11.78 16.68
C PHE A 516 12.16 -10.84 15.54
N VAL A 517 12.14 -9.52 15.80
CA VAL A 517 11.85 -8.50 14.77
C VAL A 517 12.89 -8.54 13.65
N ARG A 518 14.21 -8.58 13.99
CA ARG A 518 15.25 -8.64 12.96
C ARG A 518 15.16 -9.90 12.07
N ASP A 519 14.79 -11.02 12.66
CA ASP A 519 14.81 -12.32 11.99
C ASP A 519 13.49 -12.61 11.23
N ASN A 520 12.36 -11.99 11.66
CA ASN A 520 11.04 -12.36 11.17
C ASN A 520 10.20 -11.19 10.63
N ALA A 521 10.69 -9.95 10.68
CA ALA A 521 9.93 -8.85 10.10
C ALA A 521 9.89 -8.94 8.58
N VAL A 522 8.73 -8.68 8.02
CA VAL A 522 8.46 -8.68 6.58
C VAL A 522 7.85 -7.34 6.16
N ALA A 523 7.76 -7.08 4.87
CA ALA A 523 7.08 -5.90 4.36
C ALA A 523 5.55 -6.09 4.40
N ALA A 524 4.82 -5.08 4.84
CA ALA A 524 3.35 -5.06 4.77
C ALA A 524 2.80 -4.73 3.36
N MET A 525 3.66 -4.70 2.34
CA MET A 525 3.32 -4.49 0.91
C MET A 525 2.72 -3.10 0.62
N HIS A 526 3.04 -2.10 1.42
CA HIS A 526 2.60 -0.72 1.28
C HIS A 526 3.68 0.16 0.63
N SER A 527 4.25 -0.32 -0.49
CA SER A 527 5.39 0.32 -1.15
C SER A 527 5.04 1.67 -1.77
N VAL A 528 5.81 2.72 -1.43
CA VAL A 528 5.62 4.11 -1.89
C VAL A 528 6.97 4.83 -2.07
N GLY A 529 6.97 6.01 -2.64
CA GLY A 529 8.04 7.03 -2.45
C GLY A 529 9.09 7.15 -3.53
N THR A 530 9.18 6.23 -4.50
CA THR A 530 10.28 6.15 -5.47
C THR A 530 10.29 7.24 -6.56
N CYS A 531 9.24 8.05 -6.64
CA CYS A 531 9.16 9.27 -7.47
C CYS A 531 8.63 10.42 -6.61
N ALA A 532 9.21 10.65 -5.44
CA ALA A 532 8.67 11.48 -4.38
C ALA A 532 8.34 12.91 -4.82
N MET A 533 7.15 13.37 -4.40
CA MET A 533 6.68 14.74 -4.57
C MET A 533 7.27 15.62 -3.47
N MET A 534 8.26 16.41 -3.81
CA MET A 534 8.87 17.39 -2.94
C MET A 534 9.74 18.36 -3.75
N PRO A 535 10.18 19.49 -3.19
CA PRO A 535 11.11 20.38 -3.86
C PRO A 535 12.36 19.65 -4.38
N ARG A 536 12.84 20.05 -5.56
CA ARG A 536 13.97 19.37 -6.22
C ARG A 536 15.22 19.33 -5.35
N GLU A 537 15.49 20.41 -4.65
CA GLU A 537 16.63 20.56 -3.72
C GLU A 537 16.52 19.63 -2.51
N LYS A 538 15.32 19.17 -2.16
CA LYS A 538 15.10 18.16 -1.12
C LYS A 538 15.12 16.72 -1.63
N GLY A 539 15.38 16.52 -2.90
CA GLY A 539 15.41 15.19 -3.52
C GLY A 539 14.13 14.82 -4.26
N GLY A 540 13.31 15.80 -4.64
CA GLY A 540 12.08 15.58 -5.38
C GLY A 540 12.29 15.04 -6.79
N VAL A 541 11.39 14.16 -7.19
CA VAL A 541 11.27 13.66 -8.57
C VAL A 541 10.16 14.40 -9.30
N VAL A 542 9.06 14.71 -8.61
CA VAL A 542 7.96 15.49 -9.16
C VAL A 542 7.66 16.71 -8.29
N ASP A 543 7.13 17.76 -8.94
CA ASP A 543 6.65 18.98 -8.31
C ASP A 543 5.25 18.76 -7.64
N PRO A 544 4.70 19.78 -6.93
CA PRO A 544 3.36 19.68 -6.35
C PRO A 544 2.22 19.52 -7.37
N CYS A 545 2.48 19.78 -8.65
CA CYS A 545 1.57 19.49 -9.76
C CYS A 545 1.82 18.09 -10.36
N LEU A 546 2.68 17.28 -9.72
CA LEU A 546 3.06 15.92 -10.12
C LEU A 546 3.83 15.86 -11.45
N ARG A 547 4.41 16.97 -11.94
CA ARG A 547 5.27 17.00 -13.12
C ARG A 547 6.67 16.54 -12.76
N VAL A 548 7.24 15.71 -13.61
CA VAL A 548 8.63 15.26 -13.48
C VAL A 548 9.56 16.44 -13.74
N TYR A 549 10.42 16.77 -12.79
CA TYR A 549 11.39 17.86 -12.91
C TYR A 549 12.28 17.71 -14.16
N GLY A 550 12.43 18.81 -14.89
CA GLY A 550 13.20 18.86 -16.13
C GLY A 550 12.43 18.41 -17.37
N THR A 551 11.12 18.13 -17.23
CA THR A 551 10.20 17.86 -18.34
C THR A 551 9.06 18.87 -18.35
N SER A 552 8.45 19.09 -19.51
CA SER A 552 7.31 20.01 -19.63
C SER A 552 5.94 19.30 -19.52
N ASN A 553 5.86 18.03 -19.91
CA ASN A 553 4.60 17.33 -20.11
C ASN A 553 4.65 15.82 -19.71
N VAL A 554 5.49 15.49 -18.73
CA VAL A 554 5.49 14.17 -18.11
C VAL A 554 5.05 14.30 -16.66
N ARG A 555 4.12 13.44 -16.22
CA ARG A 555 3.72 13.35 -14.82
C ARG A 555 3.87 11.94 -14.28
N VAL A 556 3.94 11.83 -12.96
CA VAL A 556 3.77 10.56 -12.25
C VAL A 556 2.57 10.69 -11.32
N VAL A 557 1.65 9.74 -11.41
CA VAL A 557 0.43 9.72 -10.59
C VAL A 557 0.18 8.28 -10.11
N ASP A 558 0.81 7.91 -9.03
CA ASP A 558 0.61 6.63 -8.31
C ASP A 558 1.23 6.71 -6.91
N ALA A 559 1.37 5.58 -6.22
CA ALA A 559 1.93 5.52 -4.88
C ALA A 559 3.40 6.00 -4.80
N SER A 560 4.14 6.00 -5.91
CA SER A 560 5.55 6.44 -5.93
C SER A 560 5.74 7.91 -5.58
N VAL A 561 4.69 8.75 -5.70
CA VAL A 561 4.79 10.18 -5.43
C VAL A 561 4.71 10.56 -3.96
N MET A 562 4.32 9.65 -3.07
CA MET A 562 4.22 9.94 -1.64
C MET A 562 5.60 10.21 -1.04
N PRO A 563 5.88 11.40 -0.49
CA PRO A 563 7.19 11.69 0.11
C PRO A 563 7.41 10.91 1.41
N PHE A 564 6.35 10.78 2.22
CA PHE A 564 6.28 9.92 3.40
C PHE A 564 5.14 8.93 3.24
N VAL A 565 5.36 7.68 3.66
CA VAL A 565 4.30 6.67 3.72
C VAL A 565 3.24 7.10 4.75
N THR A 566 1.96 6.90 4.42
CA THR A 566 0.87 7.11 5.39
C THR A 566 0.80 5.95 6.38
N ARG A 567 0.34 6.18 7.60
CA ARG A 567 0.42 5.26 8.76
C ARG A 567 -0.18 3.87 8.59
N ALA A 568 -0.91 3.62 7.49
CA ALA A 568 -1.59 2.35 7.26
C ALA A 568 -1.69 2.03 5.75
N ASN A 569 -2.64 1.18 5.37
CA ASN A 569 -2.85 0.74 3.99
C ASN A 569 -2.96 1.92 3.01
N SER A 570 -2.08 2.00 2.03
CA SER A 570 -1.92 3.16 1.15
C SER A 570 -3.01 3.31 0.07
N MET A 571 -3.86 2.28 -0.14
CA MET A 571 -4.84 2.24 -1.24
C MET A 571 -5.75 3.48 -1.26
N ALA A 572 -6.36 3.83 -0.14
CA ALA A 572 -7.28 4.96 -0.03
C ALA A 572 -6.59 6.30 -0.38
N THR A 573 -5.35 6.46 0.07
CA THR A 573 -4.53 7.64 -0.24
C THR A 573 -4.23 7.74 -1.74
N VAL A 574 -3.94 6.61 -2.41
CA VAL A 574 -3.67 6.59 -3.88
C VAL A 574 -4.89 7.03 -4.67
N TYR A 575 -6.10 6.62 -4.27
CA TYR A 575 -7.33 7.11 -4.89
C TYR A 575 -7.48 8.62 -4.73
N GLY A 576 -7.25 9.16 -3.55
CA GLY A 576 -7.27 10.60 -3.29
C GLY A 576 -6.24 11.38 -4.10
N ILE A 577 -5.01 10.86 -4.24
CA ILE A 577 -3.96 11.43 -5.09
C ILE A 577 -4.45 11.50 -6.54
N ALA A 578 -5.04 10.43 -7.06
CA ALA A 578 -5.48 10.35 -8.44
C ALA A 578 -6.67 11.30 -8.74
N GLU A 579 -7.62 11.43 -7.82
CA GLU A 579 -8.72 12.42 -7.94
C GLU A 579 -8.19 13.86 -7.95
N LYS A 580 -7.23 14.18 -7.08
CA LYS A 580 -6.58 15.49 -7.06
C LYS A 580 -5.77 15.74 -8.31
N ALA A 581 -5.00 14.76 -8.77
CA ALA A 581 -4.24 14.83 -10.00
C ALA A 581 -5.12 15.08 -11.22
N ALA A 582 -6.30 14.44 -11.30
CA ALA A 582 -7.25 14.66 -12.38
C ALA A 582 -7.71 16.12 -12.47
N ASP A 583 -7.99 16.77 -11.33
CA ASP A 583 -8.36 18.18 -11.30
C ASP A 583 -7.17 19.10 -11.68
N ILE A 584 -5.95 18.78 -11.20
CA ILE A 584 -4.72 19.50 -11.57
C ILE A 584 -4.46 19.42 -13.09
N ILE A 585 -4.61 18.24 -13.67
CA ILE A 585 -4.39 18.02 -15.11
C ILE A 585 -5.44 18.76 -15.90
N ARG A 586 -6.73 18.63 -15.54
CA ARG A 586 -7.84 19.33 -16.21
C ARG A 586 -7.69 20.84 -16.23
N ALA A 587 -7.16 21.43 -15.16
CA ALA A 587 -6.91 22.88 -15.11
C ALA A 587 -5.81 23.35 -16.09
N GLY A 588 -4.97 22.44 -16.62
CA GLY A 588 -3.94 22.71 -17.60
C GLY A 588 -4.28 22.31 -19.04
N LEU A 589 -5.43 21.65 -19.26
CA LEU A 589 -5.90 21.21 -20.60
C LEU A 589 -6.69 22.27 -21.31
#